data_0d162661d1c9e2d9c6127d8962951d50
#
_entry.id   0d162661d1c9e2d9c6127d8962951d50
#
_cell.length_a   1.000
_cell.length_b   1.000
_cell.length_c   1.000
_cell.angle_alpha   90.00
_cell.angle_beta   90.00
_cell.angle_gamma   90.00
#
_symmetry.space_group_name_H-M   'P 1'
#
loop_
_entity.id
_entity.type
_entity.pdbx_description
1 polymer ?
#
loop_
_entity_poly.entity_id
_entity_poly.type
_entity_poly.pdbx_seq_one_letter_code
_entity_poly.pdbx_strand_id
1 'polypeptide(L)'
;MRVWFQPPGGEWKEVDRICLTNYAVTTITDLENGIADNFARYVPEQVARCWPTRGAVTNLPLVCQSGQSQSEVNWNISIAGFNVSITTQPSWAWDFDGSILFTRKPGGPYPITEISHTFSSVGLKAINVTTRWNGNFRVDSLESIAIERDLFQSTSINVTVGQATARLRCPGVRLC
;
A
#
# COMPACT_ATOMS: atom_id res chain seq x y z
N MET A 1 16.64 36.98 14.32
CA MET A 1 16.72 36.95 12.86
C MET A 1 15.34 37.23 12.30
N ARG A 2 15.23 37.93 11.17
CA ARG A 2 13.97 38.12 10.46
C ARG A 2 13.81 36.98 9.45
N VAL A 3 12.68 36.33 9.46
CA VAL A 3 12.36 35.26 8.50
C VAL A 3 11.53 35.87 7.37
N TRP A 4 12.00 35.70 6.16
CA TRP A 4 11.37 36.18 4.94
C TRP A 4 10.92 34.97 4.12
N PHE A 5 9.73 35.03 3.59
CA PHE A 5 9.19 34.02 2.68
C PHE A 5 8.88 34.66 1.33
N GLN A 6 9.29 33.99 0.25
CA GLN A 6 8.94 34.38 -1.11
C GLN A 6 8.09 33.26 -1.74
N PRO A 7 6.79 33.51 -1.96
CA PRO A 7 5.99 32.56 -2.72
C PRO A 7 6.49 32.50 -4.19
N PRO A 8 6.28 31.40 -4.90
CA PRO A 8 6.67 31.28 -6.32
C PRO A 8 6.11 32.43 -7.14
N GLY A 9 7.01 33.23 -7.73
CA GLY A 9 6.67 34.43 -8.54
C GLY A 9 6.20 35.66 -7.76
N GLY A 10 6.23 35.65 -6.45
CA GLY A 10 5.82 36.76 -5.58
C GLY A 10 6.97 37.55 -4.95
N GLU A 11 6.63 38.60 -4.21
CA GLU A 11 7.61 39.41 -3.48
C GLU A 11 7.94 38.81 -2.11
N TRP A 12 9.15 39.11 -1.60
CA TRP A 12 9.58 38.70 -0.25
C TRP A 12 8.73 39.39 0.82
N LYS A 13 8.12 38.60 1.71
CA LYS A 13 7.35 39.11 2.87
C LYS A 13 8.03 38.66 4.17
N GLU A 14 8.16 39.60 5.13
CA GLU A 14 8.59 39.25 6.48
C GLU A 14 7.47 38.48 7.17
N VAL A 15 7.74 37.23 7.53
CA VAL A 15 6.72 36.32 8.09
C VAL A 15 6.81 36.25 9.60
N ASP A 16 8.04 36.34 10.15
CA ASP A 16 8.24 36.30 11.60
C ASP A 16 9.64 36.81 12.02
N ARG A 17 9.78 37.07 13.33
CA ARG A 17 11.06 37.38 13.98
C ARG A 17 11.42 36.27 14.94
N ILE A 18 12.32 35.39 14.54
CA ILE A 18 12.78 34.27 15.36
C ILE A 18 14.18 34.55 15.90
N CYS A 19 14.38 34.37 17.22
CA CYS A 19 15.71 34.27 17.80
C CYS A 19 16.28 32.87 17.56
N LEU A 20 17.18 32.72 16.58
CA LEU A 20 17.84 31.46 16.31
C LEU A 20 18.97 31.22 17.32
N THR A 21 18.64 30.55 18.41
CA THR A 21 19.63 29.82 19.19
C THR A 21 19.46 28.33 18.86
N ASN A 22 20.30 27.81 17.95
CA ASN A 22 20.42 26.40 17.61
C ASN A 22 19.23 25.72 16.87
N TYR A 23 18.56 26.36 15.93
CA TYR A 23 17.62 25.67 15.04
C TYR A 23 18.33 25.14 13.79
N ALA A 24 18.35 23.82 13.63
CA ALA A 24 18.62 23.21 12.33
C ALA A 24 17.52 23.64 11.35
N VAL A 25 17.90 24.05 10.15
CA VAL A 25 16.90 24.39 9.12
C VAL A 25 16.25 23.08 8.70
N THR A 26 14.95 22.93 9.02
CA THR A 26 14.15 21.77 8.60
C THR A 26 13.75 21.95 7.14
N THR A 27 14.14 21.03 6.30
CA THR A 27 13.81 21.03 4.87
C THR A 27 12.55 20.17 4.60
N ILE A 28 11.95 20.29 3.41
CA ILE A 28 10.87 19.41 2.96
C ILE A 28 11.33 17.94 3.01
N THR A 29 12.57 17.67 2.60
CA THR A 29 13.16 16.32 2.66
C THR A 29 13.23 15.78 4.09
N ASP A 30 13.54 16.60 5.08
CA ASP A 30 13.54 16.17 6.49
C ASP A 30 12.14 15.82 6.97
N LEU A 31 11.12 16.57 6.53
CA LEU A 31 9.71 16.27 6.82
C LEU A 31 9.28 14.95 6.16
N GLU A 32 9.61 14.74 4.89
CA GLU A 32 9.33 13.48 4.18
C GLU A 32 10.04 12.28 4.80
N ASN A 33 11.28 12.44 5.26
CA ASN A 33 12.00 11.42 6.02
C ASN A 33 11.26 11.08 7.31
N GLY A 34 10.86 12.10 8.08
CA GLY A 34 10.09 11.91 9.30
C GLY A 34 8.72 11.25 9.06
N ILE A 35 8.05 11.56 7.96
CA ILE A 35 6.82 10.88 7.54
C ILE A 35 7.11 9.42 7.25
N ALA A 36 8.13 9.11 6.42
CA ALA A 36 8.50 7.76 6.04
C ALA A 36 8.91 6.88 7.23
N ASP A 37 9.64 7.44 8.18
CA ASP A 37 10.09 6.71 9.38
C ASP A 37 8.93 6.33 10.32
N ASN A 38 7.82 7.06 10.25
CA ASN A 38 6.68 6.87 11.13
C ASN A 38 5.45 6.25 10.45
N PHE A 39 5.35 6.27 9.12
CA PHE A 39 4.11 5.93 8.42
C PHE A 39 3.56 4.54 8.77
N ALA A 40 4.43 3.54 8.97
CA ALA A 40 4.05 2.17 9.30
C ALA A 40 3.23 2.06 10.62
N ARG A 41 3.26 3.08 11.48
CA ARG A 41 2.48 3.13 12.74
C ARG A 41 1.05 3.60 12.52
N TYR A 42 0.79 4.28 11.41
CA TYR A 42 -0.48 4.96 11.15
C TYR A 42 -1.28 4.29 10.04
N VAL A 43 -0.63 3.60 9.11
CA VAL A 43 -1.30 2.88 8.04
C VAL A 43 -1.63 1.44 8.48
N PRO A 44 -2.75 0.86 8.01
CA PRO A 44 -3.12 -0.52 8.33
C PRO A 44 -2.03 -1.50 7.90
N GLU A 45 -1.77 -2.50 8.76
CA GLU A 45 -0.86 -3.59 8.44
C GLU A 45 -1.37 -4.37 7.21
N GLN A 46 -0.45 -4.75 6.33
CA GLN A 46 -0.77 -5.56 5.17
C GLN A 46 -0.80 -7.05 5.55
N VAL A 47 -1.99 -7.64 5.57
CA VAL A 47 -2.21 -9.06 5.88
C VAL A 47 -2.91 -9.72 4.69
N ALA A 48 -2.15 -10.00 3.64
CA ALA A 48 -2.69 -10.58 2.42
C ALA A 48 -3.11 -12.04 2.62
N ARG A 49 -4.23 -12.42 2.00
CA ARG A 49 -4.78 -13.78 2.03
C ARG A 49 -5.35 -14.16 0.67
N CYS A 50 -5.28 -15.46 0.34
CA CYS A 50 -5.87 -15.99 -0.88
C CYS A 50 -6.78 -17.18 -0.58
N TRP A 51 -7.76 -17.42 -1.45
CA TRP A 51 -8.69 -18.54 -1.38
C TRP A 51 -8.69 -19.33 -2.69
N PRO A 52 -8.71 -20.68 -2.58
CA PRO A 52 -8.85 -21.48 -1.37
C PRO A 52 -7.58 -21.50 -0.52
N THR A 53 -7.73 -21.49 0.83
CA THR A 53 -6.61 -21.37 1.79
C THR A 53 -5.72 -22.60 1.87
N ARG A 54 -6.19 -23.76 1.37
CA ARG A 54 -5.46 -25.05 1.39
C ARG A 54 -4.62 -25.28 0.13
N GLY A 55 -4.48 -24.27 -0.72
CA GLY A 55 -3.78 -24.34 -1.99
C GLY A 55 -4.70 -24.10 -3.18
N ALA A 56 -4.11 -23.81 -4.31
CA ALA A 56 -4.80 -23.55 -5.57
C ALA A 56 -4.82 -24.83 -6.45
N VAL A 57 -5.65 -24.80 -7.47
CA VAL A 57 -5.72 -25.84 -8.49
C VAL A 57 -5.45 -25.23 -9.85
N THR A 58 -4.68 -25.90 -10.69
CA THR A 58 -4.43 -25.44 -12.06
C THR A 58 -5.72 -25.17 -12.81
N ASN A 59 -5.73 -24.10 -13.58
CA ASN A 59 -6.86 -23.64 -14.40
C ASN A 59 -8.14 -23.25 -13.62
N LEU A 60 -8.04 -23.10 -12.29
CA LEU A 60 -9.09 -22.53 -11.47
C LEU A 60 -8.63 -21.20 -10.84
N PRO A 61 -9.54 -20.22 -10.69
CA PRO A 61 -9.17 -18.92 -10.13
C PRO A 61 -8.81 -19.03 -8.66
N LEU A 62 -7.68 -18.46 -8.29
CA LEU A 62 -7.30 -18.13 -6.92
C LEU A 62 -7.69 -16.69 -6.68
N VAL A 63 -8.48 -16.42 -5.65
CA VAL A 63 -8.96 -15.08 -5.29
C VAL A 63 -8.19 -14.57 -4.10
N CYS A 64 -7.77 -13.30 -4.13
CA CYS A 64 -6.94 -12.72 -3.09
C CYS A 64 -7.47 -11.39 -2.55
N GLN A 65 -7.02 -11.05 -1.35
CA GLN A 65 -7.21 -9.73 -0.73
C GLN A 65 -5.93 -9.26 -0.05
N SER A 66 -5.72 -7.94 0.01
CA SER A 66 -4.56 -7.33 0.69
C SER A 66 -4.71 -7.28 2.22
N GLY A 67 -5.94 -7.38 2.74
CA GLY A 67 -6.27 -7.17 4.14
C GLY A 67 -6.37 -5.70 4.56
N GLN A 68 -6.18 -4.78 3.62
CA GLN A 68 -6.27 -3.34 3.83
C GLN A 68 -7.55 -2.77 3.20
N SER A 69 -7.98 -1.58 3.65
CA SER A 69 -9.07 -0.84 3.05
C SER A 69 -8.55 0.05 1.92
N GLN A 70 -9.39 0.30 0.90
CA GLN A 70 -9.12 1.32 -0.12
C GLN A 70 -9.36 2.75 0.38
N SER A 71 -9.81 2.90 1.62
CA SER A 71 -10.11 4.21 2.22
C SER A 71 -8.84 5.01 2.41
N GLU A 72 -8.99 6.31 2.28
CA GLU A 72 -7.97 7.28 2.64
C GLU A 72 -7.61 7.17 4.12
N VAL A 73 -6.33 7.30 4.43
CA VAL A 73 -5.82 7.31 5.80
C VAL A 73 -5.25 8.68 6.11
N ASN A 74 -5.74 9.25 7.20
CA ASN A 74 -5.35 10.56 7.68
C ASN A 74 -4.71 10.44 9.06
N TRP A 75 -3.55 11.08 9.26
CA TRP A 75 -2.91 11.16 10.58
C TRP A 75 -2.13 12.46 10.75
N ASN A 76 -1.79 12.76 12.01
CA ASN A 76 -0.99 13.92 12.37
C ASN A 76 0.23 13.45 13.15
N ILE A 77 1.37 14.07 12.88
CA ILE A 77 2.61 13.85 13.62
C ILE A 77 3.31 15.17 13.88
N SER A 78 4.16 15.21 14.91
CA SER A 78 5.06 16.34 15.13
C SER A 78 6.45 15.96 14.65
N ILE A 79 7.00 16.75 13.72
CA ILE A 79 8.35 16.58 13.17
C ILE A 79 9.08 17.90 13.36
N ALA A 80 10.22 17.88 14.04
CA ALA A 80 11.05 19.04 14.31
C ALA A 80 10.29 20.25 14.91
N GLY A 81 9.21 19.98 15.69
CA GLY A 81 8.37 21.00 16.31
C GLY A 81 7.22 21.53 15.45
N PHE A 82 7.09 21.03 14.21
CA PHE A 82 5.95 21.36 13.33
C PHE A 82 4.86 20.30 13.44
N ASN A 83 3.58 20.74 13.37
CA ASN A 83 2.46 19.84 13.23
C ASN A 83 2.27 19.50 11.75
N VAL A 84 2.42 18.24 11.40
CA VAL A 84 2.30 17.77 10.04
C VAL A 84 1.06 16.87 9.93
N SER A 85 0.10 17.32 9.12
CA SER A 85 -1.11 16.56 8.78
C SER A 85 -0.90 15.84 7.47
N ILE A 86 -1.07 14.53 7.46
CA ILE A 86 -0.80 13.65 6.32
C ILE A 86 -2.09 12.98 5.88
N THR A 87 -2.28 12.90 4.57
CA THR A 87 -3.38 12.21 3.91
C THR A 87 -2.83 11.31 2.83
N THR A 88 -3.12 10.00 2.89
CA THR A 88 -2.63 9.03 1.91
C THR A 88 -3.72 8.08 1.43
N GLN A 89 -3.56 7.58 0.21
CA GLN A 89 -4.42 6.58 -0.41
C GLN A 89 -3.58 5.39 -0.89
N PRO A 90 -4.05 4.14 -0.66
CA PRO A 90 -3.34 2.95 -1.09
C PRO A 90 -3.61 2.62 -2.56
N SER A 91 -2.61 2.00 -3.16
CA SER A 91 -2.71 1.26 -4.41
C SER A 91 -1.87 -0.01 -4.31
N TRP A 92 -2.24 -1.06 -5.03
CA TRP A 92 -1.61 -2.38 -4.90
C TRP A 92 -1.00 -2.84 -6.21
N ALA A 93 0.18 -3.44 -6.08
CA ALA A 93 0.81 -4.24 -7.11
C ALA A 93 0.87 -5.69 -6.63
N TRP A 94 0.23 -6.59 -7.36
CA TRP A 94 0.26 -8.02 -7.12
C TRP A 94 1.15 -8.69 -8.15
N ASP A 95 2.11 -9.46 -7.68
CA ASP A 95 2.95 -10.32 -8.52
C ASP A 95 2.60 -11.78 -8.24
N PHE A 96 1.97 -12.43 -9.22
CA PHE A 96 1.59 -13.84 -9.20
C PHE A 96 2.64 -14.66 -9.94
N ASP A 97 3.79 -14.89 -9.31
CA ASP A 97 4.88 -15.69 -9.88
C ASP A 97 5.33 -15.18 -11.27
N GLY A 98 5.48 -13.85 -11.39
CA GLY A 98 5.89 -13.14 -12.61
C GLY A 98 4.75 -12.50 -13.41
N SER A 99 3.49 -12.73 -13.05
CA SER A 99 2.34 -12.03 -13.64
C SER A 99 1.92 -10.87 -12.75
N ILE A 100 2.08 -9.62 -13.22
CA ILE A 100 1.87 -8.42 -12.41
C ILE A 100 0.50 -7.80 -12.70
N LEU A 101 -0.25 -7.52 -11.63
CA LEU A 101 -1.54 -6.79 -11.64
C LEU A 101 -1.44 -5.52 -10.79
N PHE A 102 -1.64 -4.36 -11.42
CA PHE A 102 -1.78 -3.08 -10.71
C PHE A 102 -3.27 -2.75 -10.50
N THR A 103 -3.63 -2.31 -9.29
CA THR A 103 -5.02 -2.03 -8.95
C THR A 103 -5.14 -1.01 -7.83
N ARG A 104 -6.31 -0.36 -7.74
CA ARG A 104 -6.72 0.47 -6.59
C ARG A 104 -7.73 -0.25 -5.68
N LYS A 105 -8.00 -1.54 -5.96
CA LYS A 105 -8.92 -2.34 -5.17
C LYS A 105 -8.15 -3.28 -4.27
N PRO A 106 -8.55 -3.42 -3.00
CA PRO A 106 -7.87 -4.28 -2.02
C PRO A 106 -8.15 -5.76 -2.24
N GLY A 107 -9.10 -6.11 -3.10
CA GLY A 107 -9.66 -7.46 -3.18
C GLY A 107 -10.59 -7.77 -2.01
N GLY A 108 -11.06 -9.00 -1.95
CA GLY A 108 -11.97 -9.46 -0.90
C GLY A 108 -12.02 -10.98 -0.82
N PRO A 109 -12.67 -11.52 0.25
CA PRO A 109 -12.91 -12.94 0.35
C PRO A 109 -13.87 -13.39 -0.73
N TYR A 110 -13.78 -14.68 -1.10
CA TYR A 110 -14.77 -15.26 -2.02
C TYR A 110 -16.22 -14.98 -1.52
N PRO A 111 -17.15 -14.56 -2.37
CA PRO A 111 -17.12 -14.58 -3.84
C PRO A 111 -16.59 -13.29 -4.53
N ILE A 112 -15.95 -12.38 -3.84
CA ILE A 112 -15.39 -11.18 -4.45
C ILE A 112 -14.14 -11.56 -5.26
N THR A 113 -14.20 -11.42 -6.59
CA THR A 113 -13.15 -11.88 -7.52
C THR A 113 -12.36 -10.75 -8.16
N GLU A 114 -12.36 -9.57 -7.53
CA GLU A 114 -11.66 -8.38 -8.06
C GLU A 114 -10.15 -8.61 -8.24
N ILE A 115 -9.54 -9.35 -7.31
CA ILE A 115 -8.16 -9.80 -7.40
C ILE A 115 -8.17 -11.31 -7.55
N SER A 116 -7.94 -11.77 -8.76
CA SER A 116 -7.89 -13.20 -9.05
C SER A 116 -6.79 -13.52 -10.05
N HIS A 117 -6.21 -14.71 -9.92
CA HIS A 117 -5.22 -15.24 -10.83
C HIS A 117 -5.43 -16.73 -11.04
N THR A 118 -5.09 -17.22 -12.24
CA THR A 118 -5.20 -18.63 -12.62
C THR A 118 -3.82 -19.15 -13.01
N PHE A 119 -3.31 -20.11 -12.24
CA PHE A 119 -2.06 -20.75 -12.55
C PHE A 119 -2.27 -21.90 -13.56
N SER A 120 -1.40 -21.98 -14.56
CA SER A 120 -1.41 -23.06 -15.57
C SER A 120 -0.52 -24.25 -15.19
N SER A 121 0.38 -24.11 -14.22
CA SER A 121 1.34 -25.14 -13.82
C SER A 121 1.27 -25.43 -12.32
N VAL A 122 1.49 -26.70 -11.98
CA VAL A 122 1.60 -27.18 -10.59
C VAL A 122 2.88 -26.66 -9.91
N GLY A 123 2.94 -26.73 -8.60
CA GLY A 123 4.12 -26.42 -7.80
C GLY A 123 3.88 -25.36 -6.75
N LEU A 124 4.94 -24.99 -6.05
CA LEU A 124 4.94 -23.89 -5.10
C LEU A 124 5.06 -22.57 -5.86
N LYS A 125 4.14 -21.66 -5.62
CA LYS A 125 4.08 -20.33 -6.25
C LYS A 125 4.20 -19.26 -5.19
N ALA A 126 5.04 -18.26 -5.44
CA ALA A 126 5.15 -17.08 -4.59
C ALA A 126 4.23 -15.98 -5.14
N ILE A 127 3.40 -15.42 -4.27
CA ILE A 127 2.55 -14.28 -4.56
C ILE A 127 3.05 -13.13 -3.71
N ASN A 128 3.57 -12.09 -4.36
CA ASN A 128 4.02 -10.89 -3.67
C ASN A 128 2.99 -9.79 -3.86
N VAL A 129 2.68 -9.07 -2.79
CA VAL A 129 1.82 -7.90 -2.87
C VAL A 129 2.51 -6.72 -2.23
N THR A 130 2.59 -5.63 -2.96
CA THR A 130 3.14 -4.36 -2.50
C THR A 130 2.03 -3.32 -2.51
N THR A 131 1.78 -2.71 -1.35
CA THR A 131 0.92 -1.53 -1.23
C THR A 131 1.79 -0.29 -1.28
N ARG A 132 1.53 0.60 -2.24
CA ARG A 132 2.10 1.94 -2.30
C ARG A 132 1.08 2.94 -1.78
N TRP A 133 1.53 3.80 -0.87
CA TRP A 133 0.73 4.86 -0.27
C TRP A 133 1.13 6.20 -0.89
N ASN A 134 0.26 6.76 -1.72
CA ASN A 134 0.47 8.07 -2.32
C ASN A 134 -0.38 9.10 -1.58
N GLY A 135 0.12 10.30 -1.44
CA GLY A 135 -0.64 11.33 -0.72
C GLY A 135 0.04 12.67 -0.64
N ASN A 136 -0.47 13.46 0.27
CA ASN A 136 0.00 14.81 0.51
C ASN A 136 0.19 15.04 2.00
N PHE A 137 1.02 15.99 2.35
CA PHE A 137 1.14 16.48 3.72
C PHE A 137 0.97 18.00 3.76
N ARG A 138 0.58 18.49 4.92
CA ARG A 138 0.46 19.91 5.22
C ARG A 138 1.15 20.21 6.55
N VAL A 139 1.91 21.27 6.58
CA VAL A 139 2.58 21.77 7.79
C VAL A 139 1.76 22.94 8.33
N ASP A 140 1.21 22.79 9.53
CA ASP A 140 0.34 23.78 10.18
C ASP A 140 -0.78 24.28 9.23
N SER A 141 -0.79 25.55 8.89
CA SER A 141 -1.77 26.19 7.99
C SER A 141 -1.25 26.43 6.57
N LEU A 142 -0.09 25.85 6.20
CA LEU A 142 0.49 26.03 4.87
C LEU A 142 -0.24 25.22 3.80
N GLU A 143 0.13 25.43 2.53
CA GLU A 143 -0.43 24.69 1.41
C GLU A 143 -0.05 23.20 1.47
N SER A 144 -0.86 22.38 0.82
CA SER A 144 -0.65 20.95 0.74
C SER A 144 0.48 20.62 -0.24
N ILE A 145 1.41 19.77 0.18
CA ILE A 145 2.59 19.37 -0.58
C ILE A 145 2.46 17.86 -0.88
N ALA A 146 2.72 17.46 -2.11
CA ALA A 146 2.75 16.04 -2.47
C ALA A 146 3.91 15.34 -1.79
N ILE A 147 3.69 14.11 -1.33
CA ILE A 147 4.75 13.25 -0.81
C ILE A 147 5.44 12.61 -2.03
N GLU A 148 6.68 13.01 -2.29
CA GLU A 148 7.46 12.47 -3.40
C GLU A 148 8.20 11.18 -3.01
N ARG A 149 8.39 10.97 -1.71
CA ARG A 149 9.03 9.77 -1.19
C ARG A 149 8.12 8.55 -1.29
N ASP A 150 8.70 7.43 -1.70
CA ASP A 150 7.99 6.15 -1.76
C ASP A 150 7.64 5.65 -0.35
N LEU A 151 6.34 5.51 -0.09
CA LEU A 151 5.80 4.88 1.11
C LEU A 151 5.18 3.54 0.69
N PHE A 152 5.75 2.43 1.12
CA PHE A 152 5.25 1.11 0.72
C PHE A 152 5.34 0.08 1.84
N GLN A 153 4.48 -0.92 1.74
CA GLN A 153 4.51 -2.16 2.53
C GLN A 153 4.49 -3.32 1.56
N SER A 154 5.19 -4.40 1.87
CA SER A 154 5.19 -5.61 1.04
C SER A 154 5.02 -6.84 1.90
N THR A 155 4.28 -7.82 1.39
CA THR A 155 4.16 -9.16 1.99
C THR A 155 4.17 -10.22 0.91
N SER A 156 4.53 -11.44 1.30
CA SER A 156 4.59 -12.59 0.40
C SER A 156 3.75 -13.74 0.93
N ILE A 157 3.05 -14.44 0.05
CA ILE A 157 2.26 -15.63 0.33
C ILE A 157 2.76 -16.77 -0.54
N ASN A 158 3.05 -17.92 0.06
CA ASN A 158 3.35 -19.12 -0.68
C ASN A 158 2.10 -19.96 -0.86
N VAL A 159 1.77 -20.30 -2.11
CA VAL A 159 0.60 -21.11 -2.47
C VAL A 159 1.05 -22.36 -3.20
N THR A 160 0.64 -23.52 -2.71
CA THR A 160 0.84 -24.78 -3.44
C THR A 160 -0.26 -24.93 -4.49
N VAL A 161 0.12 -25.05 -5.75
CA VAL A 161 -0.79 -25.31 -6.87
C VAL A 161 -0.76 -26.77 -7.22
N GLY A 162 -1.89 -27.44 -7.04
CA GLY A 162 -2.09 -28.86 -7.39
C GLY A 162 -2.87 -29.01 -8.68
N GLN A 163 -3.04 -30.28 -9.09
CA GLN A 163 -3.90 -30.67 -10.21
C GLN A 163 -5.13 -31.40 -9.68
N ALA A 164 -6.32 -30.98 -10.10
CA ALA A 164 -7.55 -31.74 -9.82
C ALA A 164 -7.74 -32.83 -10.88
N THR A 165 -8.04 -34.04 -10.43
CA THR A 165 -8.47 -35.14 -11.31
C THR A 165 -9.96 -35.37 -11.07
N ALA A 166 -10.80 -35.14 -12.07
CA ALA A 166 -12.21 -35.51 -12.03
C ALA A 166 -12.34 -37.01 -12.26
N ARG A 167 -13.05 -37.70 -11.37
CA ARG A 167 -13.47 -39.09 -11.55
C ARG A 167 -14.98 -39.16 -11.65
N LEU A 168 -15.47 -39.66 -12.77
CA LEU A 168 -16.89 -39.95 -12.92
C LEU A 168 -17.23 -41.14 -12.00
N ARG A 169 -18.21 -40.98 -11.13
CA ARG A 169 -18.80 -42.07 -10.37
C ARG A 169 -20.26 -42.20 -10.81
N CYS A 170 -20.62 -43.34 -11.34
CA CYS A 170 -22.00 -43.68 -11.63
C CYS A 170 -22.63 -44.39 -10.42
N PRO A 171 -23.58 -43.75 -9.70
CA PRO A 171 -24.27 -44.41 -8.59
C PRO A 171 -25.10 -45.57 -9.13
N GLY A 172 -24.72 -46.79 -8.74
CA GLY A 172 -25.53 -47.99 -9.00
C GLY A 172 -25.21 -48.80 -10.26
N VAL A 173 -24.18 -48.45 -11.04
CA VAL A 173 -23.78 -49.27 -12.21
C VAL A 173 -22.30 -49.64 -12.10
N ARG A 174 -21.96 -50.91 -12.31
CA ARG A 174 -20.59 -51.41 -12.19
C ARG A 174 -19.66 -51.02 -13.34
N LEU A 175 -20.17 -50.41 -14.39
CA LEU A 175 -19.43 -49.91 -15.56
C LEU A 175 -20.03 -48.59 -16.03
N CYS A 176 -19.24 -47.57 -16.11
CA CYS A 176 -19.50 -46.38 -16.90
C CYS A 176 -18.54 -46.32 -18.05
#